data_46756aecd94ba99df703b60ee32ee40c
#
_entry.id   46756aecd94ba99df703b60ee32ee40c
#
_cell.length_a   1.000
_cell.length_b   1.000
_cell.length_c   1.000
_cell.angle_alpha   90.00
_cell.angle_beta   90.00
_cell.angle_gamma   90.00
#
_symmetry.space_group_name_H-M   'P 1'
#
loop_
_entity.id
_entity.type
_entity.pdbx_description
1 polymer ?
#
loop_
_entity_poly.entity_id
_entity_poly.type
_entity_poly.pdbx_seq_one_letter_code
_entity_poly.pdbx_strand_id
1 'polypeptide(L)'
;MTTEMDWDKSAYYRQHYPPSLDKVIMEFHRAHSNSLRLAHDVGSGSILFASRLAEYFQHVHVSDRKSANVERARQRLDSWHAENWWKGKFTFSVTPAEKAHEIAAQGSVDLVTLIECAPWTDQDAMVDSVARSLAPNGTLAVVTTNPAPTVIGNELVNALVREFFDFWINALLQELHPNSVISKRYLAQANSGVECVPLPEGKFIQDVTKRIDINAHGRGSAAHALPGHEDMALPSRAHSDHRRYEFSSEDPEGRGWRYEVEASWFRGVIGTTGKESRLHLYESRLREIERAVTETTSTGTVTIEWTVALLLATRK
;
A
#
# COMPACT_ATOMS: atom_id res chain seq x y z
N MET A 1 -12.94 -4.47 -22.67
CA MET A 1 -12.34 -3.15 -22.47
C MET A 1 -11.91 -3.07 -21.00
N THR A 2 -10.63 -3.10 -20.71
CA THR A 2 -10.12 -2.83 -19.37
C THR A 2 -10.27 -1.34 -19.13
N THR A 3 -11.27 -0.94 -18.35
CA THR A 3 -11.42 0.44 -17.90
C THR A 3 -10.17 0.83 -17.12
N GLU A 4 -9.50 1.86 -17.58
CA GLU A 4 -8.29 2.36 -16.96
C GLU A 4 -8.64 3.06 -15.64
N MET A 5 -7.80 2.88 -14.62
CA MET A 5 -7.95 3.55 -13.33
C MET A 5 -7.73 5.06 -13.50
N ASP A 6 -8.65 5.88 -12.98
CA ASP A 6 -8.47 7.33 -12.89
C ASP A 6 -7.54 7.63 -11.71
N TRP A 7 -6.26 7.86 -12.02
CA TRP A 7 -5.22 8.06 -11.01
C TRP A 7 -5.31 9.42 -10.31
N ASP A 8 -5.92 10.45 -10.91
CA ASP A 8 -6.07 11.75 -10.28
C ASP A 8 -7.17 11.70 -9.23
N LYS A 9 -8.31 11.09 -9.56
CA LYS A 9 -9.31 10.73 -8.57
C LYS A 9 -8.76 9.77 -7.53
N SER A 10 -7.94 8.79 -7.95
CA SER A 10 -7.29 7.85 -7.02
C SER A 10 -6.43 8.56 -5.99
N ALA A 11 -5.69 9.59 -6.35
CA ALA A 11 -4.87 10.35 -5.42
C ALA A 11 -5.69 11.09 -4.36
N TYR A 12 -6.92 11.49 -4.69
CA TYR A 12 -7.81 12.20 -3.78
C TYR A 12 -8.65 11.26 -2.89
N TYR A 13 -9.14 10.15 -3.44
CA TYR A 13 -10.08 9.26 -2.77
C TYR A 13 -9.48 8.00 -2.17
N ARG A 14 -8.22 7.67 -2.46
CA ARG A 14 -7.52 6.57 -1.80
C ARG A 14 -6.77 7.06 -0.58
N GLN A 15 -6.22 6.10 0.18
CA GLN A 15 -5.41 6.42 1.34
C GLN A 15 -4.28 7.38 0.98
N HIS A 16 -4.23 8.48 1.70
CA HIS A 16 -3.09 9.38 1.65
C HIS A 16 -1.95 8.72 2.42
N TYR A 17 -0.78 8.61 1.80
CA TYR A 17 0.41 8.20 2.55
C TYR A 17 0.86 9.38 3.42
N PRO A 18 0.70 9.32 4.74
CA PRO A 18 1.04 10.44 5.60
C PRO A 18 2.56 10.63 5.70
N PRO A 19 3.06 11.84 6.03
CA PRO A 19 4.49 12.08 6.27
C PRO A 19 5.11 11.18 7.35
N SER A 20 4.32 10.64 8.27
CA SER A 20 4.78 9.67 9.25
C SER A 20 5.33 8.40 8.60
N LEU A 21 4.75 7.96 7.48
CA LEU A 21 5.24 6.77 6.74
C LEU A 21 6.66 6.97 6.24
N ASP A 22 6.94 8.11 5.60
CA ASP A 22 8.29 8.41 5.11
C ASP A 22 9.27 8.47 6.27
N LYS A 23 8.88 9.14 7.35
CA LYS A 23 9.71 9.29 8.52
C LYS A 23 10.11 7.94 9.09
N VAL A 24 9.15 7.04 9.30
CA VAL A 24 9.39 5.68 9.83
C VAL A 24 10.34 4.88 8.91
N ILE A 25 10.10 4.92 7.60
CA ILE A 25 10.95 4.22 6.62
C ILE A 25 12.37 4.82 6.61
N MET A 26 12.49 6.14 6.55
CA MET A 26 13.78 6.81 6.47
C MET A 26 14.58 6.76 7.77
N GLU A 27 13.94 6.80 8.93
CA GLU A 27 14.60 6.58 10.22
C GLU A 27 15.16 5.16 10.31
N PHE A 28 14.39 4.16 9.90
CA PHE A 28 14.89 2.79 9.84
C PHE A 28 16.06 2.66 8.87
N HIS A 29 15.94 3.21 7.66
CA HIS A 29 17.00 3.16 6.66
C HIS A 29 18.30 3.80 7.18
N ARG A 30 18.22 5.02 7.72
CA ARG A 30 19.39 5.75 8.25
C ARG A 30 20.03 5.10 9.46
N ALA A 31 19.29 4.31 10.22
CA ALA A 31 19.85 3.54 11.34
C ALA A 31 20.79 2.40 10.87
N HIS A 32 20.67 1.96 9.62
CA HIS A 32 21.42 0.82 9.08
C HIS A 32 22.29 1.19 7.87
N SER A 33 21.97 2.28 7.16
CA SER A 33 22.68 2.75 5.97
C SER A 33 22.71 4.27 5.89
N ASN A 34 23.85 4.82 5.48
CA ASN A 34 23.98 6.26 5.17
C ASN A 34 23.86 6.55 3.67
N SER A 35 23.69 5.53 2.82
CA SER A 35 23.63 5.68 1.38
C SER A 35 22.25 6.11 0.92
N LEU A 36 22.16 7.18 0.15
CA LEU A 36 20.93 7.75 -0.41
C LEU A 36 21.09 7.97 -1.93
N ARG A 37 21.77 7.04 -2.60
CA ARG A 37 22.05 7.14 -4.05
C ARG A 37 20.87 6.72 -4.90
N LEU A 38 20.33 5.53 -4.63
CA LEU A 38 19.28 4.92 -5.46
C LEU A 38 18.18 4.29 -4.61
N ALA A 39 16.96 4.79 -4.75
CA ALA A 39 15.75 4.10 -4.31
C ALA A 39 15.03 3.44 -5.49
N HIS A 40 14.34 2.34 -5.26
CA HIS A 40 13.49 1.67 -6.23
C HIS A 40 12.08 1.50 -5.67
N ASP A 41 11.11 2.16 -6.28
CA ASP A 41 9.68 2.00 -5.97
C ASP A 41 9.06 0.97 -6.91
N VAL A 42 8.77 -0.21 -6.37
CA VAL A 42 8.31 -1.39 -7.11
C VAL A 42 6.79 -1.47 -7.08
N GLY A 43 6.17 -1.62 -8.25
CA GLY A 43 4.71 -1.59 -8.37
C GLY A 43 4.14 -0.21 -8.08
N SER A 44 4.85 0.82 -8.46
CA SER A 44 4.64 2.22 -8.10
C SER A 44 3.25 2.78 -8.47
N GLY A 45 2.53 2.16 -9.42
CA GLY A 45 1.16 2.55 -9.79
C GLY A 45 0.99 4.04 -10.05
N SER A 46 0.49 4.78 -9.05
CA SER A 46 0.22 6.22 -9.13
C SER A 46 1.44 7.12 -8.94
N ILE A 47 2.60 6.57 -8.64
CA ILE A 47 3.87 7.29 -8.36
C ILE A 47 3.87 8.21 -7.12
N LEU A 48 2.80 8.25 -6.37
CA LEU A 48 2.67 9.15 -5.20
C LEU A 48 3.81 8.97 -4.20
N PHE A 49 4.22 7.73 -3.94
CA PHE A 49 5.28 7.46 -2.98
C PHE A 49 6.67 7.70 -3.59
N ALA A 50 6.89 7.31 -4.84
CA ALA A 50 8.17 7.55 -5.54
C ALA A 50 8.54 9.03 -5.58
N SER A 51 7.58 9.95 -5.76
CA SER A 51 7.85 11.39 -5.76
C SER A 51 8.42 11.87 -4.42
N ARG A 52 7.98 11.28 -3.30
CA ARG A 52 8.50 11.60 -1.97
C ARG A 52 9.90 11.04 -1.73
N LEU A 53 10.21 9.86 -2.27
CA LEU A 53 11.57 9.30 -2.21
C LEU A 53 12.59 10.22 -2.89
N ALA A 54 12.18 10.98 -3.91
CA ALA A 54 13.06 11.92 -4.60
C ALA A 54 13.50 13.13 -3.73
N GLU A 55 12.85 13.37 -2.60
CA GLU A 55 13.29 14.35 -1.61
C GLU A 55 14.53 13.88 -0.83
N TYR A 56 14.70 12.56 -0.72
CA TYR A 56 15.76 11.94 0.05
C TYR A 56 16.89 11.38 -0.83
N PHE A 57 16.54 10.72 -1.94
CA PHE A 57 17.50 9.99 -2.77
C PHE A 57 17.97 10.82 -3.98
N GLN A 58 19.20 10.56 -4.41
CA GLN A 58 19.77 11.18 -5.63
C GLN A 58 19.02 10.70 -6.87
N HIS A 59 18.69 9.41 -6.94
CA HIS A 59 17.95 8.79 -8.01
C HIS A 59 16.83 7.90 -7.47
N VAL A 60 15.70 7.87 -8.18
CA VAL A 60 14.56 6.99 -7.91
C VAL A 60 14.24 6.21 -9.18
N HIS A 61 14.30 4.90 -9.10
CA HIS A 61 13.79 4.04 -10.14
C HIS A 61 12.33 3.69 -9.86
N VAL A 62 11.48 3.79 -10.87
CA VAL A 62 10.06 3.51 -10.80
C VAL A 62 9.75 2.33 -11.70
N SER A 63 9.19 1.26 -11.16
CA SER A 63 8.79 0.12 -11.98
C SER A 63 7.34 -0.30 -11.71
N ASP A 64 6.70 -0.79 -12.75
CA ASP A 64 5.40 -1.46 -12.66
C ASP A 64 5.33 -2.55 -13.75
N ARG A 65 4.58 -3.62 -13.49
CA ARG A 65 4.36 -4.68 -14.48
C ARG A 65 3.50 -4.24 -15.67
N LYS A 66 2.71 -3.18 -15.52
CA LYS A 66 1.82 -2.62 -16.55
C LYS A 66 2.48 -1.41 -17.20
N SER A 67 2.70 -1.47 -18.51
CA SER A 67 3.25 -0.36 -19.30
C SER A 67 2.42 0.92 -19.17
N ALA A 68 1.09 0.79 -19.12
CA ALA A 68 0.18 1.93 -18.93
C ALA A 68 0.43 2.68 -17.60
N ASN A 69 0.75 1.96 -16.51
CA ASN A 69 1.08 2.60 -15.23
C ASN A 69 2.42 3.36 -15.33
N VAL A 70 3.42 2.76 -15.96
CA VAL A 70 4.73 3.41 -16.17
C VAL A 70 4.61 4.67 -17.01
N GLU A 71 3.82 4.63 -18.09
CA GLU A 71 3.62 5.79 -18.95
C GLU A 71 2.90 6.93 -18.20
N ARG A 72 1.87 6.61 -17.45
CA ARG A 72 1.17 7.60 -16.61
C ARG A 72 2.05 8.17 -15.51
N ALA A 73 2.90 7.35 -14.90
CA ALA A 73 3.87 7.82 -13.93
C ALA A 73 4.76 8.92 -14.50
N ARG A 74 5.23 8.76 -15.75
CA ARG A 74 6.00 9.77 -16.48
C ARG A 74 5.19 11.04 -16.71
N GLN A 75 4.00 10.91 -17.31
CA GLN A 75 3.12 12.04 -17.62
C GLN A 75 2.76 12.84 -16.36
N ARG A 76 2.55 12.16 -15.24
CA ARG A 76 2.20 12.79 -13.98
C ARG A 76 3.37 13.60 -13.39
N LEU A 77 4.59 13.07 -13.44
CA LEU A 77 5.77 13.83 -13.05
C LEU A 77 5.94 15.07 -13.93
N ASP A 78 5.73 14.94 -15.25
CA ASP A 78 5.80 16.05 -16.18
C ASP A 78 4.76 17.15 -15.87
N SER A 79 3.56 16.77 -15.39
CA SER A 79 2.50 17.71 -15.06
C SER A 79 2.67 18.38 -13.68
N TRP A 80 3.26 17.68 -12.71
CA TRP A 80 3.37 18.18 -11.33
C TRP A 80 4.51 19.15 -11.12
N HIS A 81 5.52 19.12 -11.97
CA HIS A 81 6.74 19.85 -11.76
C HIS A 81 7.08 20.77 -12.92
N ALA A 82 6.37 21.91 -12.99
CA ALA A 82 6.67 22.97 -13.98
C ALA A 82 8.13 23.44 -13.97
N GLU A 83 8.84 23.29 -12.85
CA GLU A 83 10.23 23.73 -12.68
C GLU A 83 11.28 22.65 -13.05
N ASN A 84 10.86 21.47 -13.47
CA ASN A 84 11.75 20.40 -13.96
C ASN A 84 12.95 20.00 -13.05
N TRP A 85 12.93 20.34 -11.74
CA TRP A 85 14.02 20.04 -10.80
C TRP A 85 14.27 18.53 -10.63
N TRP A 86 13.27 17.72 -10.93
CA TRP A 86 13.32 16.25 -10.87
C TRP A 86 13.87 15.60 -12.15
N LYS A 87 14.08 16.37 -13.25
CA LYS A 87 14.67 15.83 -14.48
C LYS A 87 16.05 15.25 -14.19
N GLY A 88 16.23 13.97 -14.55
CA GLY A 88 17.44 13.21 -14.25
C GLY A 88 17.41 12.45 -12.90
N LYS A 89 16.44 12.72 -12.02
CA LYS A 89 16.28 11.94 -10.79
C LYS A 89 15.52 10.64 -11.00
N PHE A 90 14.60 10.58 -11.97
CA PHE A 90 13.76 9.41 -12.20
C PHE A 90 14.18 8.59 -13.41
N THR A 91 14.18 7.29 -13.22
CA THR A 91 14.24 6.30 -14.31
C THR A 91 13.04 5.35 -14.20
N PHE A 92 12.64 4.76 -15.34
CA PHE A 92 11.41 3.98 -15.42
C PHE A 92 11.62 2.68 -16.16
N SER A 93 10.96 1.59 -15.71
CA SER A 93 10.92 0.34 -16.44
C SER A 93 9.58 -0.37 -16.31
N VAL A 94 9.23 -1.14 -17.35
CA VAL A 94 8.11 -2.10 -17.28
C VAL A 94 8.70 -3.39 -16.75
N THR A 95 8.69 -3.55 -15.42
CA THR A 95 9.33 -4.67 -14.74
C THR A 95 8.45 -5.14 -13.58
N PRO A 96 8.12 -6.44 -13.49
CA PRO A 96 7.41 -6.99 -12.34
C PRO A 96 8.32 -7.07 -11.11
N ALA A 97 7.73 -7.13 -9.92
CA ALA A 97 8.46 -7.20 -8.65
C ALA A 97 9.42 -8.40 -8.56
N GLU A 98 9.04 -9.52 -9.15
CA GLU A 98 9.81 -10.77 -9.22
C GLU A 98 11.11 -10.63 -10.04
N LYS A 99 11.25 -9.50 -10.75
CA LYS A 99 12.41 -9.14 -11.58
C LYS A 99 13.05 -7.81 -11.19
N ALA A 100 12.77 -7.30 -10.00
CA ALA A 100 13.29 -6.02 -9.50
C ALA A 100 14.83 -5.91 -9.59
N HIS A 101 15.56 -7.04 -9.56
CA HIS A 101 17.02 -7.07 -9.68
C HIS A 101 17.56 -6.76 -11.09
N GLU A 102 16.70 -6.74 -12.11
CA GLU A 102 17.12 -6.50 -13.50
C GLU A 102 17.28 -5.00 -13.82
N ILE A 103 16.84 -4.09 -12.92
CA ILE A 103 16.77 -2.64 -13.18
C ILE A 103 18.11 -1.89 -12.98
N ALA A 104 19.01 -2.46 -12.22
CA ALA A 104 20.28 -1.85 -11.85
C ALA A 104 21.34 -2.94 -11.60
N ALA A 105 22.59 -2.53 -11.41
CA ALA A 105 23.64 -3.47 -11.02
C ALA A 105 23.27 -4.18 -9.72
N GLN A 106 23.57 -5.46 -9.63
CA GLN A 106 23.32 -6.26 -8.44
C GLN A 106 23.97 -5.61 -7.20
N GLY A 107 23.22 -5.52 -6.11
CA GLY A 107 23.71 -4.97 -4.86
C GLY A 107 23.93 -3.43 -4.91
N SER A 108 23.21 -2.69 -5.76
CA SER A 108 23.41 -1.24 -5.91
C SER A 108 22.24 -0.36 -5.42
N VAL A 109 21.10 -0.96 -5.07
CA VAL A 109 19.91 -0.23 -4.62
C VAL A 109 19.95 -0.06 -3.11
N ASP A 110 19.82 1.16 -2.63
CA ASP A 110 19.91 1.46 -1.19
C ASP A 110 18.57 1.24 -0.45
N LEU A 111 17.44 1.53 -1.12
CA LEU A 111 16.09 1.31 -0.59
C LEU A 111 15.19 0.73 -1.68
N VAL A 112 14.47 -0.34 -1.37
CA VAL A 112 13.35 -0.85 -2.18
C VAL A 112 12.06 -0.67 -1.40
N THR A 113 11.05 -0.06 -2.03
CA THR A 113 9.69 0.09 -1.49
C THR A 113 8.68 -0.72 -2.30
N LEU A 114 7.76 -1.38 -1.62
CA LEU A 114 6.57 -2.03 -2.19
C LEU A 114 5.35 -1.52 -1.43
N ILE A 115 4.72 -0.47 -1.95
CA ILE A 115 3.55 0.14 -1.32
C ILE A 115 2.29 -0.36 -2.03
N GLU A 116 1.42 -1.09 -1.32
CA GLU A 116 0.19 -1.72 -1.85
C GLU A 116 0.44 -2.72 -3.01
N CYS A 117 1.66 -3.20 -3.17
CA CYS A 117 2.05 -4.07 -4.28
C CYS A 117 2.25 -5.54 -3.87
N ALA A 118 2.81 -5.81 -2.70
CA ALA A 118 3.20 -7.15 -2.24
C ALA A 118 2.08 -8.21 -2.35
N PRO A 119 0.80 -7.93 -2.03
CA PRO A 119 -0.26 -8.94 -2.16
C PRO A 119 -0.51 -9.45 -3.59
N TRP A 120 -0.05 -8.72 -4.60
CA TRP A 120 -0.19 -9.08 -6.01
C TRP A 120 0.94 -9.92 -6.57
N THR A 121 2.02 -10.15 -5.79
CA THR A 121 3.26 -10.76 -6.23
C THR A 121 3.37 -12.24 -5.83
N ASP A 122 4.28 -12.95 -6.45
CA ASP A 122 4.87 -14.14 -5.87
C ASP A 122 5.90 -13.67 -4.85
N GLN A 123 5.58 -13.78 -3.56
CA GLN A 123 6.37 -13.15 -2.50
C GLN A 123 7.75 -13.79 -2.34
N ASP A 124 7.91 -15.09 -2.60
CA ASP A 124 9.22 -15.75 -2.55
C ASP A 124 10.11 -15.24 -3.68
N ALA A 125 9.60 -15.21 -4.90
CA ALA A 125 10.33 -14.72 -6.07
C ALA A 125 10.61 -13.20 -5.96
N MET A 126 9.67 -12.42 -5.45
CA MET A 126 9.81 -10.98 -5.22
C MET A 126 10.91 -10.70 -4.19
N VAL A 127 10.85 -11.34 -3.02
CA VAL A 127 11.86 -11.14 -1.96
C VAL A 127 13.24 -11.59 -2.42
N ASP A 128 13.34 -12.68 -3.19
CA ASP A 128 14.59 -13.14 -3.79
C ASP A 128 15.19 -12.10 -4.74
N SER A 129 14.34 -11.55 -5.60
CA SER A 129 14.70 -10.51 -6.56
C SER A 129 15.16 -9.23 -5.87
N VAL A 130 14.38 -8.75 -4.89
CA VAL A 130 14.71 -7.55 -4.11
C VAL A 130 16.02 -7.73 -3.34
N ALA A 131 16.23 -8.89 -2.70
CA ALA A 131 17.48 -9.15 -1.98
C ALA A 131 18.72 -9.13 -2.88
N ARG A 132 18.58 -9.50 -4.16
CA ARG A 132 19.67 -9.39 -5.15
C ARG A 132 19.94 -7.97 -5.59
N SER A 133 18.92 -7.11 -5.64
CA SER A 133 19.07 -5.70 -6.04
C SER A 133 19.64 -4.83 -4.92
N LEU A 134 19.27 -5.11 -3.66
CA LEU A 134 19.70 -4.33 -2.50
C LEU A 134 21.21 -4.41 -2.25
N ALA A 135 21.80 -3.25 -1.99
CA ALA A 135 23.16 -3.12 -1.45
C ALA A 135 23.24 -3.77 -0.05
N PRO A 136 24.44 -4.18 0.40
CA PRO A 136 24.64 -4.51 1.81
C PRO A 136 24.15 -3.36 2.72
N ASN A 137 23.43 -3.69 3.77
CA ASN A 137 22.72 -2.76 4.64
C ASN A 137 21.60 -1.95 3.97
N GLY A 138 21.27 -2.23 2.72
CA GLY A 138 20.11 -1.64 2.04
C GLY A 138 18.79 -2.09 2.67
N THR A 139 17.75 -1.31 2.51
CA THR A 139 16.45 -1.49 3.17
C THR A 139 15.40 -2.01 2.21
N LEU A 140 14.64 -3.01 2.65
CA LEU A 140 13.34 -3.38 2.08
C LEU A 140 12.24 -2.78 2.96
N ALA A 141 11.31 -2.03 2.37
CA ALA A 141 10.09 -1.55 3.02
C ALA A 141 8.86 -2.06 2.26
N VAL A 142 8.01 -2.83 2.94
CA VAL A 142 6.73 -3.31 2.40
C VAL A 142 5.60 -2.71 3.22
N VAL A 143 4.62 -2.10 2.55
CA VAL A 143 3.44 -1.50 3.18
C VAL A 143 2.19 -2.06 2.55
N THR A 144 1.25 -2.45 3.38
CA THR A 144 -0.10 -2.85 2.97
C THR A 144 -1.13 -2.20 3.89
N THR A 145 -2.28 -1.84 3.34
CA THR A 145 -3.41 -1.34 4.13
C THR A 145 -4.61 -2.28 3.97
N ASN A 146 -5.45 -2.33 4.98
CA ASN A 146 -6.77 -2.92 4.79
C ASN A 146 -7.53 -2.06 3.77
N PRO A 147 -8.10 -2.62 2.70
CA PRO A 147 -8.81 -1.84 1.68
C PRO A 147 -10.11 -1.19 2.21
N ALA A 148 -10.63 -1.66 3.35
CA ALA A 148 -11.80 -1.10 4.01
C ALA A 148 -11.36 -0.24 5.22
N PRO A 149 -11.57 1.07 5.21
CA PRO A 149 -11.32 1.90 6.39
C PRO A 149 -12.36 1.61 7.48
N THR A 150 -12.00 1.85 8.73
CA THR A 150 -12.92 1.83 9.87
C THR A 150 -13.48 3.24 10.09
N VAL A 151 -14.80 3.38 10.27
CA VAL A 151 -15.39 4.66 10.69
C VAL A 151 -15.38 4.73 12.21
N ILE A 152 -14.76 5.77 12.75
CA ILE A 152 -14.58 5.97 14.19
C ILE A 152 -15.71 6.82 14.76
N GLY A 153 -16.24 6.41 15.91
CA GLY A 153 -17.24 7.18 16.65
C GLY A 153 -18.67 7.15 16.06
N ASN A 154 -18.91 6.35 15.02
CA ASN A 154 -20.24 6.19 14.43
C ASN A 154 -20.45 4.72 14.01
N GLU A 155 -21.03 3.91 14.92
CA GLU A 155 -21.20 2.46 14.71
C GLU A 155 -22.14 2.14 13.53
N LEU A 156 -23.20 2.93 13.34
CA LEU A 156 -24.13 2.72 12.23
C LEU A 156 -23.43 2.90 10.89
N VAL A 157 -22.76 4.03 10.70
CA VAL A 157 -22.03 4.30 9.45
C VAL A 157 -20.89 3.29 9.27
N ASN A 158 -20.19 2.89 10.34
CA ASN A 158 -19.13 1.88 10.26
C ASN A 158 -19.68 0.51 9.79
N ALA A 159 -20.82 0.08 10.27
CA ALA A 159 -21.46 -1.17 9.83
C ALA A 159 -21.81 -1.11 8.33
N LEU A 160 -22.43 -0.03 7.88
CA LEU A 160 -22.79 0.17 6.47
C LEU A 160 -21.55 0.23 5.56
N VAL A 161 -20.49 0.90 6.01
CA VAL A 161 -19.21 0.98 5.27
C VAL A 161 -18.56 -0.40 5.15
N ARG A 162 -18.54 -1.20 6.22
CA ARG A 162 -18.00 -2.56 6.19
C ARG A 162 -18.79 -3.46 5.22
N GLU A 163 -20.12 -3.43 5.28
CA GLU A 163 -20.98 -4.18 4.36
C GLU A 163 -20.76 -3.74 2.90
N PHE A 164 -20.62 -2.46 2.66
CA PHE A 164 -20.33 -1.91 1.36
C PHE A 164 -18.98 -2.40 0.80
N PHE A 165 -17.90 -2.35 1.61
CA PHE A 165 -16.58 -2.80 1.18
C PHE A 165 -16.51 -4.32 1.00
N ASP A 166 -17.19 -5.12 1.84
CA ASP A 166 -17.33 -6.56 1.62
C ASP A 166 -17.98 -6.85 0.25
N PHE A 167 -19.11 -6.21 -0.02
CA PHE A 167 -19.77 -6.35 -1.31
C PHE A 167 -18.89 -5.93 -2.49
N TRP A 168 -18.20 -4.81 -2.37
CA TRP A 168 -17.30 -4.30 -3.40
C TRP A 168 -16.09 -5.20 -3.64
N ILE A 169 -15.46 -5.70 -2.59
CA ILE A 169 -14.33 -6.65 -2.67
C ILE A 169 -14.79 -7.93 -3.36
N ASN A 170 -15.92 -8.50 -2.96
CA ASN A 170 -16.48 -9.69 -3.58
C ASN A 170 -16.74 -9.49 -5.09
N ALA A 171 -17.33 -8.34 -5.47
CA ALA A 171 -17.56 -8.01 -6.87
C ALA A 171 -16.25 -7.84 -7.66
N LEU A 172 -15.24 -7.21 -7.04
CA LEU A 172 -13.91 -7.05 -7.65
C LEU A 172 -13.24 -8.41 -7.91
N LEU A 173 -13.32 -9.31 -6.95
CA LEU A 173 -12.73 -10.65 -7.02
C LEU A 173 -13.39 -11.53 -8.07
N GLN A 174 -14.71 -11.45 -8.19
CA GLN A 174 -15.45 -12.15 -9.25
C GLN A 174 -15.02 -11.71 -10.66
N GLU A 175 -14.66 -10.44 -10.82
CA GLU A 175 -14.16 -9.91 -12.09
C GLU A 175 -12.72 -10.27 -12.40
N LEU A 176 -11.89 -10.41 -11.37
CA LEU A 176 -10.50 -10.84 -11.52
C LEU A 176 -10.36 -12.32 -11.90
N HIS A 177 -11.44 -12.98 -12.30
CA HIS A 177 -11.63 -14.42 -12.54
C HIS A 177 -11.73 -15.23 -11.23
N PRO A 178 -12.94 -15.60 -10.78
CA PRO A 178 -13.21 -16.22 -9.48
C PRO A 178 -12.46 -17.53 -9.22
N ASN A 179 -11.96 -18.18 -10.27
CA ASN A 179 -11.15 -19.40 -10.18
C ASN A 179 -9.67 -19.17 -10.45
N SER A 180 -9.22 -17.90 -10.60
CA SER A 180 -7.80 -17.67 -10.89
C SER A 180 -6.97 -17.88 -9.63
N VAL A 181 -5.84 -18.56 -9.78
CA VAL A 181 -4.82 -18.73 -8.74
C VAL A 181 -4.37 -17.36 -8.20
N ILE A 182 -4.35 -16.33 -9.07
CA ILE A 182 -3.96 -14.97 -8.72
C ILE A 182 -4.95 -14.33 -7.74
N SER A 183 -6.27 -14.46 -7.96
CA SER A 183 -7.28 -13.87 -7.07
C SER A 183 -7.27 -14.50 -5.68
N LYS A 184 -7.15 -15.83 -5.60
CA LYS A 184 -7.04 -16.55 -4.33
C LYS A 184 -5.75 -16.18 -3.58
N ARG A 185 -4.64 -16.11 -4.30
CA ARG A 185 -3.36 -15.70 -3.73
C ARG A 185 -3.42 -14.26 -3.20
N TYR A 186 -3.96 -13.33 -3.99
CA TYR A 186 -4.12 -11.94 -3.57
C TYR A 186 -4.92 -11.83 -2.27
N LEU A 187 -6.08 -12.49 -2.18
CA LEU A 187 -6.90 -12.49 -0.96
C LEU A 187 -6.14 -13.01 0.25
N ALA A 188 -5.53 -14.18 0.11
CA ALA A 188 -4.80 -14.81 1.19
C ALA A 188 -3.63 -13.93 1.68
N GLN A 189 -2.91 -13.30 0.76
CA GLN A 189 -1.80 -12.40 1.08
C GLN A 189 -2.28 -11.07 1.66
N ALA A 190 -3.35 -10.48 1.13
CA ALA A 190 -3.94 -9.25 1.65
C ALA A 190 -4.44 -9.42 3.09
N ASN A 191 -5.14 -10.55 3.38
CA ASN A 191 -5.60 -10.88 4.73
C ASN A 191 -4.48 -11.09 5.74
N SER A 192 -3.27 -11.33 5.28
CA SER A 192 -2.11 -11.59 6.14
C SER A 192 -1.28 -10.34 6.42
N GLY A 193 -1.65 -9.20 5.85
CA GLY A 193 -0.84 -7.98 5.91
C GLY A 193 0.58 -8.26 5.43
N VAL A 194 1.59 -8.01 6.28
CA VAL A 194 3.00 -8.30 5.95
C VAL A 194 3.50 -9.61 6.59
N GLU A 195 2.65 -10.36 7.31
CA GLU A 195 3.07 -11.56 8.05
C GLU A 195 3.54 -12.69 7.13
N CYS A 196 2.94 -12.82 5.96
CA CYS A 196 3.28 -13.84 4.99
C CYS A 196 4.50 -13.51 4.11
N VAL A 197 5.07 -12.30 4.22
CA VAL A 197 6.28 -11.91 3.48
C VAL A 197 7.50 -12.64 4.08
N PRO A 198 8.19 -13.50 3.31
CA PRO A 198 9.35 -14.24 3.78
C PRO A 198 10.58 -13.34 3.87
N LEU A 199 11.41 -13.56 4.87
CA LEU A 199 12.73 -12.94 4.95
C LEU A 199 13.78 -14.01 5.25
N PRO A 200 14.40 -14.62 4.22
CA PRO A 200 15.41 -15.66 4.42
C PRO A 200 16.59 -15.16 5.25
N GLU A 201 16.98 -15.90 6.29
CA GLU A 201 18.07 -15.55 7.20
C GLU A 201 19.42 -15.35 6.48
N GLY A 202 19.65 -16.08 5.39
CA GLY A 202 20.85 -15.89 4.55
C GLY A 202 20.91 -14.55 3.81
N LYS A 203 19.81 -13.80 3.77
CA LYS A 203 19.68 -12.55 2.98
C LYS A 203 19.39 -11.33 3.83
N PHE A 204 18.65 -11.46 4.92
CA PHE A 204 18.22 -10.35 5.77
C PHE A 204 18.65 -10.54 7.21
N ILE A 205 18.91 -9.43 7.89
CA ILE A 205 19.28 -9.40 9.31
C ILE A 205 17.98 -9.46 10.13
N GLN A 206 17.78 -10.56 10.87
CA GLN A 206 16.49 -10.84 11.51
C GLN A 206 16.23 -9.97 12.74
N ASP A 207 17.20 -9.78 13.62
CA ASP A 207 17.07 -9.11 14.92
C ASP A 207 16.88 -7.57 14.81
N VAL A 208 17.11 -6.99 13.63
CA VAL A 208 16.81 -5.57 13.35
C VAL A 208 15.51 -5.38 12.57
N THR A 209 14.97 -6.46 11.99
CA THR A 209 13.73 -6.42 11.20
C THR A 209 12.56 -5.98 12.07
N LYS A 210 11.77 -5.04 11.54
CA LYS A 210 10.56 -4.54 12.21
C LYS A 210 9.30 -4.95 11.46
N ARG A 211 8.30 -5.46 12.19
CA ARG A 211 6.92 -5.61 11.74
C ARG A 211 6.06 -4.67 12.58
N ILE A 212 5.37 -3.77 11.91
CA ILE A 212 4.67 -2.66 12.55
C ILE A 212 3.22 -2.73 12.11
N ASP A 213 2.31 -2.78 13.07
CA ASP A 213 0.88 -2.61 12.83
C ASP A 213 0.47 -1.21 13.29
N ILE A 214 -0.28 -0.49 12.45
CA ILE A 214 -0.85 0.81 12.79
C ILE A 214 -2.37 0.67 12.82
N ASN A 215 -2.99 1.15 13.90
CA ASN A 215 -4.44 1.06 14.13
C ASN A 215 -4.99 -0.38 14.12
N ALA A 216 -4.20 -1.34 14.59
CA ALA A 216 -4.65 -2.73 14.75
C ALA A 216 -5.54 -2.94 15.98
N HIS A 217 -5.53 -2.02 16.94
CA HIS A 217 -6.34 -2.06 18.16
C HIS A 217 -6.20 -3.37 18.95
N GLY A 218 -4.96 -3.83 19.14
CA GLY A 218 -4.63 -5.07 19.85
C GLY A 218 -4.95 -6.36 19.10
N ARG A 219 -5.41 -6.28 17.83
CA ARG A 219 -5.74 -7.45 17.02
C ARG A 219 -4.54 -8.01 16.24
N GLY A 220 -3.41 -7.27 16.22
CA GLY A 220 -2.23 -7.64 15.44
C GLY A 220 -2.57 -7.93 13.97
N SER A 221 -1.99 -8.96 13.39
CA SER A 221 -2.20 -9.31 11.97
C SER A 221 -3.67 -9.61 11.60
N ALA A 222 -4.52 -10.02 12.54
CA ALA A 222 -5.95 -10.23 12.29
C ALA A 222 -6.69 -8.93 11.95
N ALA A 223 -6.11 -7.77 12.25
CA ALA A 223 -6.66 -6.47 11.87
C ALA A 223 -6.62 -6.21 10.36
N HIS A 224 -5.77 -6.91 9.62
CA HIS A 224 -5.59 -6.74 8.18
C HIS A 224 -6.55 -7.61 7.35
N ALA A 225 -7.29 -8.51 7.99
CA ALA A 225 -8.24 -9.35 7.29
C ALA A 225 -9.33 -8.52 6.59
N LEU A 226 -9.62 -8.91 5.36
CA LEU A 226 -10.69 -8.31 4.56
C LEU A 226 -12.05 -8.73 5.15
N PRO A 227 -13.04 -7.82 5.23
CA PRO A 227 -14.38 -8.16 5.66
C PRO A 227 -14.93 -9.38 4.92
N GLY A 228 -15.48 -10.36 5.65
CA GLY A 228 -16.05 -11.58 5.09
C GLY A 228 -15.04 -12.63 4.57
N HIS A 229 -13.73 -12.39 4.74
CA HIS A 229 -12.65 -13.28 4.26
C HIS A 229 -11.57 -13.54 5.32
N GLU A 230 -11.90 -13.38 6.58
CA GLU A 230 -10.96 -13.46 7.71
C GLU A 230 -10.25 -14.81 7.83
N ASP A 231 -10.90 -15.88 7.39
CA ASP A 231 -10.38 -17.26 7.40
C ASP A 231 -9.35 -17.57 6.32
N MET A 232 -9.13 -16.63 5.38
CA MET A 232 -8.22 -16.86 4.25
C MET A 232 -6.77 -16.43 4.51
N ALA A 233 -6.46 -15.90 5.70
CA ALA A 233 -5.10 -15.45 6.02
C ALA A 233 -4.09 -16.62 5.97
N LEU A 234 -2.91 -16.35 5.41
CA LEU A 234 -1.80 -17.29 5.38
C LEU A 234 -1.12 -17.37 6.75
N PRO A 235 -0.50 -18.52 7.07
CA PRO A 235 0.36 -18.61 8.24
C PRO A 235 1.46 -17.54 8.23
N SER A 236 1.80 -17.02 9.42
CA SER A 236 2.93 -16.10 9.56
C SER A 236 4.25 -16.79 9.15
N ARG A 237 5.06 -16.07 8.40
CA ARG A 237 6.42 -16.43 8.02
C ARG A 237 7.46 -15.53 8.71
N ALA A 238 7.03 -14.81 9.74
CA ALA A 238 7.91 -13.97 10.53
C ALA A 238 8.88 -14.83 11.36
N HIS A 239 10.16 -14.42 11.42
CA HIS A 239 11.14 -15.01 12.33
C HIS A 239 10.84 -14.59 13.78
N SER A 240 11.22 -15.42 14.76
CA SER A 240 11.04 -15.12 16.19
C SER A 240 11.78 -13.88 16.65
N ASP A 241 12.90 -13.54 16.02
CA ASP A 241 13.74 -12.39 16.36
C ASP A 241 13.23 -11.07 15.77
N HIS A 242 12.20 -11.10 14.92
CA HIS A 242 11.62 -9.87 14.38
C HIS A 242 11.01 -9.04 15.50
N ARG A 243 11.33 -7.74 15.52
CA ARG A 243 10.75 -6.79 16.46
C ARG A 243 9.35 -6.40 16.02
N ARG A 244 8.39 -6.50 16.94
CA ARG A 244 6.99 -6.16 16.67
C ARG A 244 6.62 -4.87 17.38
N TYR A 245 5.90 -4.01 16.68
CA TYR A 245 5.40 -2.74 17.19
C TYR A 245 3.94 -2.58 16.79
N GLU A 246 3.18 -1.94 17.65
CA GLU A 246 1.83 -1.49 17.33
C GLU A 246 1.72 -0.01 17.70
N PHE A 247 1.23 0.79 16.75
CA PHE A 247 1.01 2.22 16.91
C PHE A 247 -0.45 2.55 16.58
N SER A 248 -0.95 3.60 17.22
CA SER A 248 -2.23 4.22 16.89
C SER A 248 -2.03 5.49 16.06
N SER A 249 -3.11 6.07 15.56
CA SER A 249 -3.06 7.38 14.90
C SER A 249 -2.69 8.53 15.82
N GLU A 250 -2.68 8.32 17.14
CA GLU A 250 -2.23 9.29 18.16
C GLU A 250 -0.70 9.29 18.30
N ASP A 251 -0.05 8.18 17.95
CA ASP A 251 1.40 8.06 18.01
C ASP A 251 2.06 8.78 16.82
N PRO A 252 3.27 9.33 16.98
CA PRO A 252 3.99 10.00 15.90
C PRO A 252 4.15 9.14 14.64
N GLU A 253 4.34 7.82 14.79
CA GLU A 253 4.53 6.84 13.74
C GLU A 253 3.23 6.54 12.98
N GLY A 254 2.08 6.62 13.65
CA GLY A 254 0.76 6.34 13.08
C GLY A 254 -0.02 7.59 12.67
N ARG A 255 0.54 8.79 12.90
CA ARG A 255 -0.15 10.05 12.63
C ARG A 255 -0.48 10.22 11.15
N GLY A 256 -1.76 10.62 10.88
CA GLY A 256 -2.24 10.91 9.53
C GLY A 256 -2.95 9.73 8.86
N TRP A 257 -3.00 8.54 9.51
CA TRP A 257 -3.81 7.42 9.04
C TRP A 257 -5.27 7.49 9.52
N ARG A 258 -5.62 8.54 10.26
CA ARG A 258 -6.99 8.90 10.66
C ARG A 258 -7.29 10.32 10.21
N TYR A 259 -8.41 10.53 9.51
CA TYR A 259 -8.83 11.85 9.02
C TYR A 259 -10.34 11.89 8.75
N GLU A 260 -10.87 13.10 8.62
CA GLU A 260 -12.28 13.31 8.30
C GLU A 260 -12.53 13.26 6.79
N VAL A 261 -13.68 12.68 6.42
CA VAL A 261 -14.17 12.62 5.04
C VAL A 261 -15.64 12.97 4.98
N GLU A 262 -16.06 13.60 3.87
CA GLU A 262 -17.47 13.81 3.56
C GLU A 262 -18.13 12.50 3.10
N ALA A 263 -19.46 12.44 3.20
CA ALA A 263 -20.23 11.29 2.75
C ALA A 263 -19.96 10.90 1.28
N SER A 264 -19.77 11.90 0.42
CA SER A 264 -19.43 11.74 -1.01
C SER A 264 -18.10 11.02 -1.27
N TRP A 265 -17.19 10.99 -0.29
CA TRP A 265 -15.88 10.36 -0.41
C TRP A 265 -15.99 8.87 -0.74
N PHE A 266 -16.93 8.14 -0.13
CA PHE A 266 -17.13 6.72 -0.39
C PHE A 266 -17.50 6.43 -1.85
N ARG A 267 -18.27 7.31 -2.48
CA ARG A 267 -18.59 7.26 -3.92
C ARG A 267 -17.34 7.48 -4.77
N GLY A 268 -16.52 8.44 -4.38
CA GLY A 268 -15.26 8.75 -5.05
C GLY A 268 -14.28 7.56 -5.05
N VAL A 269 -14.18 6.81 -3.95
CA VAL A 269 -13.32 5.60 -3.86
C VAL A 269 -13.65 4.60 -4.98
N ILE A 270 -14.94 4.34 -5.23
CA ILE A 270 -15.35 3.43 -6.30
C ILE A 270 -15.00 3.98 -7.68
N GLY A 271 -15.16 5.29 -7.89
CA GLY A 271 -14.77 5.96 -9.14
C GLY A 271 -13.29 5.78 -9.48
N THR A 272 -12.42 5.59 -8.47
CA THR A 272 -10.99 5.39 -8.70
C THR A 272 -10.65 4.06 -9.38
N THR A 273 -11.55 3.09 -9.35
CA THR A 273 -11.31 1.75 -9.92
C THR A 273 -11.51 1.69 -11.45
N GLY A 274 -11.79 2.82 -12.09
CA GLY A 274 -12.04 2.92 -13.53
C GLY A 274 -13.38 2.30 -13.97
N LYS A 275 -14.29 2.06 -13.03
CA LYS A 275 -15.57 1.38 -13.26
C LYS A 275 -16.77 2.29 -12.98
N GLU A 276 -16.67 3.57 -13.35
CA GLU A 276 -17.79 4.51 -13.24
C GLU A 276 -19.08 3.97 -13.87
N SER A 277 -18.97 3.20 -14.95
CA SER A 277 -20.10 2.53 -15.60
C SER A 277 -20.85 1.54 -14.68
N ARG A 278 -20.25 1.14 -13.56
CA ARG A 278 -20.83 0.19 -12.58
C ARG A 278 -21.25 0.84 -11.27
N LEU A 279 -21.09 2.16 -11.13
CA LEU A 279 -21.58 2.87 -9.94
C LEU A 279 -23.05 2.53 -9.63
N HIS A 280 -23.86 2.28 -10.66
CA HIS A 280 -25.25 1.86 -10.51
C HIS A 280 -25.43 0.58 -9.64
N LEU A 281 -24.45 -0.35 -9.63
CA LEU A 281 -24.50 -1.56 -8.82
C LEU A 281 -24.31 -1.27 -7.32
N TYR A 282 -23.68 -0.15 -7.00
CA TYR A 282 -23.36 0.26 -5.64
C TYR A 282 -24.25 1.38 -5.13
N GLU A 283 -25.08 1.96 -6.01
CA GLU A 283 -25.84 3.20 -5.78
C GLU A 283 -26.73 3.15 -4.52
N SER A 284 -27.46 2.04 -4.29
CA SER A 284 -28.34 1.93 -3.12
C SER A 284 -27.56 1.97 -1.81
N ARG A 285 -26.44 1.26 -1.73
CA ARG A 285 -25.57 1.22 -0.54
C ARG A 285 -24.86 2.56 -0.30
N LEU A 286 -24.39 3.20 -1.36
CA LEU A 286 -23.77 4.53 -1.26
C LEU A 286 -24.75 5.57 -0.75
N ARG A 287 -26.00 5.59 -1.25
CA ARG A 287 -27.05 6.48 -0.73
C ARG A 287 -27.41 6.19 0.73
N GLU A 288 -27.36 4.95 1.14
CA GLU A 288 -27.62 4.57 2.53
C GLU A 288 -26.52 5.09 3.45
N ILE A 289 -25.24 4.97 3.06
CA ILE A 289 -24.13 5.58 3.79
C ILE A 289 -24.26 7.10 3.83
N GLU A 290 -24.50 7.75 2.68
CA GLU A 290 -24.67 9.22 2.57
C GLU A 290 -25.80 9.72 3.48
N ARG A 291 -26.94 9.01 3.49
CA ARG A 291 -28.07 9.32 4.36
C ARG A 291 -27.69 9.14 5.84
N ALA A 292 -27.10 8.01 6.20
CA ALA A 292 -26.72 7.72 7.59
C ALA A 292 -25.73 8.78 8.11
N VAL A 293 -24.74 9.20 7.32
CA VAL A 293 -23.83 10.29 7.69
C VAL A 293 -24.61 11.58 7.93
N THR A 294 -25.51 11.96 7.02
CA THR A 294 -26.32 13.20 7.15
C THR A 294 -27.24 13.18 8.37
N GLU A 295 -27.82 12.01 8.69
CA GLU A 295 -28.79 11.87 9.80
C GLU A 295 -28.09 11.77 11.18
N THR A 296 -26.86 11.25 11.22
CA THR A 296 -26.15 10.98 12.48
C THR A 296 -25.03 11.94 12.81
N THR A 297 -24.68 12.86 11.90
CA THR A 297 -23.64 13.88 12.13
C THR A 297 -24.18 15.28 11.85
N SER A 298 -23.71 16.28 12.60
CA SER A 298 -24.06 17.68 12.36
C SER A 298 -23.24 18.35 11.25
N THR A 299 -22.10 17.77 10.90
CA THR A 299 -21.13 18.31 9.93
C THR A 299 -21.24 17.69 8.54
N GLY A 300 -21.96 16.57 8.38
CA GLY A 300 -21.96 15.79 7.15
C GLY A 300 -20.66 15.05 6.88
N THR A 301 -19.78 14.94 7.89
CA THR A 301 -18.48 14.27 7.82
C THR A 301 -18.40 13.11 8.82
N VAL A 302 -17.54 12.15 8.56
CA VAL A 302 -17.15 11.09 9.49
C VAL A 302 -15.65 10.98 9.55
N THR A 303 -15.14 10.52 10.69
CA THR A 303 -13.72 10.18 10.83
C THR A 303 -13.49 8.76 10.36
N ILE A 304 -12.58 8.59 9.40
CA ILE A 304 -12.10 7.26 8.96
C ILE A 304 -10.69 7.00 9.47
N GLU A 305 -10.38 5.72 9.64
CA GLU A 305 -9.09 5.25 10.07
C GLU A 305 -8.65 4.06 9.22
N TRP A 306 -7.38 4.10 8.78
CA TRP A 306 -6.77 3.00 8.04
C TRP A 306 -5.95 2.11 8.95
N THR A 307 -6.18 0.79 8.84
CA THR A 307 -5.28 -0.21 9.43
C THR A 307 -4.14 -0.50 8.46
N VAL A 308 -2.90 -0.39 8.93
CA VAL A 308 -1.68 -0.48 8.10
C VAL A 308 -0.73 -1.53 8.66
N ALA A 309 -0.18 -2.36 7.79
CA ALA A 309 0.95 -3.24 8.11
C ALA A 309 2.21 -2.78 7.38
N LEU A 310 3.31 -2.66 8.11
CA LEU A 310 4.60 -2.23 7.59
C LEU A 310 5.69 -3.25 7.99
N LEU A 311 6.48 -3.69 7.01
CA LEU A 311 7.67 -4.51 7.19
C LEU A 311 8.89 -3.70 6.77
N LEU A 312 9.88 -3.60 7.66
CA LEU A 312 11.18 -2.99 7.40
C LEU A 312 12.28 -4.01 7.67
N ALA A 313 13.11 -4.27 6.68
CA ALA A 313 14.18 -5.26 6.78
C ALA A 313 15.49 -4.75 6.18
N THR A 314 16.61 -5.16 6.74
CA THR A 314 17.96 -4.79 6.31
C THR A 314 18.62 -5.96 5.60
N ARG A 315 19.17 -5.73 4.41
CA ARG A 315 19.97 -6.69 3.61
C ARG A 315 21.31 -6.95 4.33
N LYS A 316 21.73 -8.24 4.44
CA LYS A 316 23.05 -8.66 4.91
C LYS A 316 24.16 -8.20 3.96
#